data_5819b6efc4e75b374682a4c3662c51e5
#
_entry.id   5819b6efc4e75b374682a4c3662c51e5
#
_cell.length_a   1.000
_cell.length_b   1.000
_cell.length_c   1.000
_cell.angle_alpha   90.00
_cell.angle_beta   90.00
_cell.angle_gamma   90.00
#
_symmetry.space_group_name_H-M   'P 1'
#
loop_
_entity.id
_entity.type
_entity.pdbx_description
1 polymer ?
#
loop_
_entity_poly.entity_id
_entity_poly.type
_entity_poly.pdbx_seq_one_letter_code
_entity_poly.pdbx_strand_id
1 'polypeptide(L)'
;MNSADKLPLSFTQRAWLLIECLPVVFFSLALMFVVTRFGDITGAPPSLFLILFLCAVILIVGWAAANRIRDLLSGVVLIQEDVLELSWRSGRSSRSKPFNGKFEQLGKMRLSSNAYGQGQNGFRYRVYYSPASKIVWSLEKI
;
A
#
# COMPACT_ATOMS: atom_id res chain seq x y z
N MET A 1 28.16 5.69 -0.61
CA MET A 1 26.88 4.98 -0.35
C MET A 1 26.42 5.39 1.04
N ASN A 2 25.46 6.30 1.13
CA ASN A 2 24.85 6.63 2.41
C ASN A 2 24.08 5.40 2.87
N SER A 3 24.53 4.78 3.95
CA SER A 3 23.77 3.71 4.61
C SER A 3 22.47 4.34 5.07
N ALA A 4 21.36 3.99 4.42
CA ALA A 4 20.05 4.41 4.87
C ALA A 4 19.85 3.87 6.29
N ASP A 5 19.66 4.75 7.24
CA ASP A 5 19.35 4.35 8.61
C ASP A 5 18.04 3.55 8.61
N LYS A 6 18.01 2.46 9.38
CA LYS A 6 16.88 1.54 9.45
C LYS A 6 16.18 1.70 10.79
N LEU A 7 14.90 1.97 10.77
CA LEU A 7 14.05 1.97 11.96
C LEU A 7 13.01 0.85 11.87
N PRO A 8 12.58 0.27 13.01
CA PRO A 8 11.48 -0.69 13.03
C PRO A 8 10.15 0.01 12.69
N LEU A 9 9.27 -0.68 11.96
CA LEU A 9 7.90 -0.24 11.73
C LEU A 9 7.15 -0.07 13.05
N SER A 10 6.48 1.06 13.23
CA SER A 10 5.60 1.30 14.38
C SER A 10 4.35 0.41 14.30
N PHE A 11 3.70 0.19 15.44
CA PHE A 11 2.46 -0.60 15.52
C PHE A 11 1.37 -0.04 14.59
N THR A 12 1.20 1.28 14.55
CA THR A 12 0.22 1.95 13.68
C THR A 12 0.50 1.73 12.20
N GLN A 13 1.78 1.76 11.80
CA GLN A 13 2.19 1.50 10.42
C GLN A 13 1.92 0.05 10.02
N ARG A 14 2.20 -0.90 10.92
CA ARG A 14 1.89 -2.33 10.70
C ARG A 14 0.39 -2.56 10.57
N ALA A 15 -0.41 -1.99 11.47
CA ALA A 15 -1.87 -2.09 11.43
C ALA A 15 -2.43 -1.53 10.11
N TRP A 16 -1.92 -0.40 9.65
CA TRP A 16 -2.34 0.21 8.39
C TRP A 16 -2.03 -0.67 7.18
N LEU A 17 -0.82 -1.24 7.11
CA LEU A 17 -0.44 -2.18 6.05
C LEU A 17 -1.30 -3.46 6.08
N LEU A 18 -1.64 -3.97 7.26
CA LEU A 18 -2.54 -5.12 7.41
C LEU A 18 -3.95 -4.81 6.89
N ILE A 19 -4.50 -3.64 7.22
CA ILE A 19 -5.82 -3.22 6.74
C ILE A 19 -5.86 -3.17 5.21
N GLU A 20 -4.80 -2.70 4.56
CA GLU A 20 -4.71 -2.67 3.10
C GLU A 20 -4.55 -4.07 2.46
N CYS A 21 -4.23 -5.11 3.24
CA CYS A 21 -4.21 -6.50 2.79
C CYS A 21 -5.56 -7.21 2.96
N LEU A 22 -6.51 -6.65 3.73
CA LEU A 22 -7.83 -7.26 3.96
C LEU A 22 -8.59 -7.66 2.69
N PRO A 23 -8.59 -6.88 1.59
CA PRO A 23 -9.28 -7.28 0.36
C PRO A 23 -8.81 -8.63 -0.17
N VAL A 24 -7.52 -8.97 -0.07
CA VAL A 24 -7.01 -10.28 -0.51
C VAL A 24 -7.64 -11.41 0.30
N VAL A 25 -7.69 -11.25 1.62
CA VAL A 25 -8.30 -12.23 2.52
C VAL A 25 -9.79 -12.40 2.21
N PHE A 26 -10.50 -11.29 2.03
CA PHE A 26 -11.93 -11.30 1.72
C PHE A 26 -12.23 -12.04 0.42
N PHE A 27 -11.53 -11.73 -0.67
CA PHE A 27 -11.76 -12.39 -1.97
C PHE A 27 -11.32 -13.86 -1.94
N SER A 28 -10.28 -14.21 -1.18
CA SER A 28 -9.86 -15.60 -1.02
C SER A 28 -10.91 -16.43 -0.27
N LEU A 29 -11.51 -15.87 0.79
CA LEU A 29 -12.63 -16.50 1.51
C LEU A 29 -13.87 -16.62 0.64
N ALA A 30 -14.18 -15.62 -0.17
CA ALA A 30 -15.28 -15.65 -1.12
C ALA A 30 -15.11 -16.77 -2.16
N LEU A 31 -13.90 -16.91 -2.72
CA LEU A 31 -13.60 -18.01 -3.65
C LEU A 31 -13.75 -19.37 -2.97
N MET A 32 -13.21 -19.52 -1.77
CA MET A 32 -13.34 -20.76 -1.00
C MET A 32 -14.81 -21.10 -0.75
N PHE A 33 -15.63 -20.11 -0.36
CA PHE A 33 -17.08 -20.30 -0.16
C PHE A 33 -17.79 -20.72 -1.46
N VAL A 34 -17.48 -20.06 -2.58
CA VAL A 34 -18.08 -20.39 -3.90
C VAL A 34 -17.73 -21.84 -4.29
N VAL A 35 -16.47 -22.24 -4.14
CA VAL A 35 -16.05 -23.58 -4.55
C VAL A 35 -16.63 -24.69 -3.64
N THR A 36 -16.77 -24.42 -2.33
CA THR A 36 -17.14 -25.46 -1.36
C THR A 36 -18.63 -25.51 -1.01
N ARG A 37 -19.33 -24.37 -1.06
CA ARG A 37 -20.69 -24.24 -0.52
C ARG A 37 -21.74 -23.78 -1.52
N PHE A 38 -21.34 -23.23 -2.65
CA PHE A 38 -22.28 -22.67 -3.62
C PHE A 38 -23.25 -23.72 -4.15
N GLY A 39 -22.76 -24.93 -4.45
CA GLY A 39 -23.58 -26.05 -4.93
C GLY A 39 -24.58 -26.52 -3.89
N ASP A 40 -24.21 -26.55 -2.61
CA ASP A 40 -25.10 -26.99 -1.52
C ASP A 40 -26.28 -26.03 -1.32
N ILE A 41 -26.06 -24.72 -1.56
CA ILE A 41 -27.06 -23.67 -1.33
C ILE A 41 -27.98 -23.49 -2.54
N THR A 42 -27.40 -23.53 -3.74
CA THR A 42 -28.14 -23.19 -4.99
C THR A 42 -28.66 -24.42 -5.75
N GLY A 43 -28.17 -25.61 -5.38
CA GLY A 43 -28.49 -26.85 -6.10
C GLY A 43 -27.83 -26.95 -7.49
N ALA A 44 -26.96 -26.00 -7.85
CA ALA A 44 -26.26 -25.95 -9.14
C ALA A 44 -24.77 -25.69 -8.93
N PRO A 45 -23.88 -26.26 -9.76
CA PRO A 45 -22.45 -25.99 -9.66
C PRO A 45 -22.16 -24.51 -9.96
N PRO A 46 -21.13 -23.92 -9.31
CA PRO A 46 -20.73 -22.56 -9.59
C PRO A 46 -20.31 -22.43 -11.06
N SER A 47 -20.67 -21.32 -11.71
CA SER A 47 -20.26 -21.09 -13.09
C SER A 47 -18.73 -20.94 -13.18
N LEU A 48 -18.13 -21.56 -14.20
CA LEU A 48 -16.71 -21.43 -14.48
C LEU A 48 -16.28 -19.95 -14.59
N PHE A 49 -17.14 -19.13 -15.16
CA PHE A 49 -16.93 -17.70 -15.28
C PHE A 49 -16.76 -17.02 -13.91
N LEU A 50 -17.61 -17.36 -12.92
CA LEU A 50 -17.52 -16.80 -11.56
C LEU A 50 -16.20 -17.17 -10.88
N ILE A 51 -15.76 -18.42 -11.02
CA ILE A 51 -14.51 -18.91 -10.46
C ILE A 51 -13.32 -18.18 -11.11
N LEU A 52 -13.29 -18.10 -12.45
CA LEU A 52 -12.23 -17.40 -13.18
C LEU A 52 -12.17 -15.91 -12.84
N PHE A 53 -13.34 -15.27 -12.72
CA PHE A 53 -13.43 -13.86 -12.32
C PHE A 53 -12.83 -13.63 -10.92
N LEU A 54 -13.22 -14.45 -9.92
CA LEU A 54 -12.67 -14.35 -8.57
C LEU A 54 -11.16 -14.61 -8.54
N CYS A 55 -10.66 -15.61 -9.29
CA CYS A 55 -9.23 -15.86 -9.41
C CYS A 55 -8.50 -14.66 -10.00
N ALA A 56 -9.01 -14.05 -11.06
CA ALA A 56 -8.42 -12.86 -11.68
C ALA A 56 -8.36 -11.68 -10.69
N VAL A 57 -9.45 -11.44 -9.93
CA VAL A 57 -9.49 -10.40 -8.90
C VAL A 57 -8.45 -10.66 -7.82
N ILE A 58 -8.34 -11.91 -7.32
CA ILE A 58 -7.36 -12.29 -6.30
C ILE A 58 -5.93 -12.07 -6.81
N LEU A 59 -5.62 -12.40 -8.05
CA LEU A 59 -4.31 -12.18 -8.65
C LEU A 59 -3.97 -10.69 -8.71
N ILE A 60 -4.90 -9.84 -9.16
CA ILE A 60 -4.69 -8.39 -9.24
C ILE A 60 -4.50 -7.77 -7.85
N VAL A 61 -5.39 -8.09 -6.92
CA VAL A 61 -5.34 -7.55 -5.55
C VAL A 61 -4.13 -8.11 -4.79
N GLY A 62 -3.81 -9.39 -4.98
CA GLY A 62 -2.63 -10.05 -4.41
C GLY A 62 -1.32 -9.44 -4.90
N TRP A 63 -1.22 -9.15 -6.19
CA TRP A 63 -0.07 -8.44 -6.74
C TRP A 63 0.10 -7.05 -6.09
N ALA A 64 -0.99 -6.29 -5.98
CA ALA A 64 -0.96 -4.98 -5.32
C ALA A 64 -0.58 -5.06 -3.83
N ALA A 65 -0.99 -6.14 -3.13
CA ALA A 65 -0.68 -6.37 -1.73
C ALA A 65 0.73 -6.93 -1.49
N ALA A 66 1.34 -7.57 -2.48
CA ALA A 66 2.64 -8.25 -2.33
C ALA A 66 3.74 -7.34 -1.78
N ASN A 67 3.82 -6.10 -2.27
CA ASN A 67 4.82 -5.14 -1.79
C ASN A 67 4.57 -4.70 -0.33
N ARG A 68 3.30 -4.64 0.10
CA ARG A 68 2.93 -4.31 1.49
C ARG A 68 3.24 -5.45 2.44
N ILE A 69 3.01 -6.69 1.99
CA ILE A 69 3.38 -7.90 2.74
C ILE A 69 4.91 -7.97 2.91
N ARG A 70 5.66 -7.64 1.86
CA ARG A 70 7.12 -7.55 1.94
C ARG A 70 7.59 -6.53 2.98
N ASP A 71 6.98 -5.36 3.03
CA ASP A 71 7.31 -4.34 4.04
C ASP A 71 6.94 -4.80 5.45
N LEU A 72 5.80 -5.49 5.63
CA LEU A 72 5.40 -6.08 6.91
C LEU A 72 6.42 -7.13 7.40
N LEU A 73 6.87 -8.01 6.51
CA LEU A 73 7.83 -9.06 6.83
C LEU A 73 9.22 -8.49 7.11
N SER A 74 9.65 -7.47 6.37
CA SER A 74 10.93 -6.79 6.62
C SER A 74 10.91 -6.04 7.95
N GLY A 75 9.74 -5.49 8.33
CA GLY A 75 9.55 -4.74 9.56
C GLY A 75 10.37 -3.45 9.67
N VAL A 76 10.87 -2.92 8.53
CA VAL A 76 11.86 -1.83 8.50
C VAL A 76 11.35 -0.63 7.72
N VAL A 77 11.56 0.56 8.27
CA VAL A 77 11.44 1.86 7.60
C VAL A 77 12.84 2.35 7.27
N LEU A 78 13.06 2.76 6.03
CA LEU A 78 14.30 3.41 5.62
C LEU A 78 14.20 4.91 5.80
N ILE A 79 15.34 5.52 6.11
CA ILE A 79 15.48 6.96 6.27
C ILE A 79 16.46 7.45 5.21
N GLN A 80 16.04 8.44 4.42
CA GLN A 80 16.87 9.07 3.43
C GLN A 80 16.57 10.57 3.36
N GLU A 81 17.63 11.38 3.16
CA GLU A 81 17.48 12.80 2.91
C GLU A 81 17.21 13.05 1.43
N ASP A 82 16.14 13.79 1.13
CA ASP A 82 15.76 14.11 -0.23
C ASP A 82 14.96 15.42 -0.32
N VAL A 83 14.83 15.98 -1.51
CA VAL A 83 14.08 17.19 -1.78
C VAL A 83 12.70 16.81 -2.30
N LEU A 84 11.63 17.33 -1.68
CA LEU A 84 10.27 17.18 -2.17
C LEU A 84 10.03 18.18 -3.29
N GLU A 85 10.10 17.73 -4.54
CA GLU A 85 9.86 18.61 -5.71
C GLU A 85 8.40 19.03 -5.81
N LEU A 86 7.48 18.07 -5.70
CA LEU A 86 6.06 18.29 -5.90
C LEU A 86 5.23 17.33 -5.05
N SER A 87 4.17 17.84 -4.45
CA SER A 87 3.16 17.03 -3.78
C SER A 87 1.78 17.30 -4.38
N TRP A 88 0.98 16.25 -4.58
CA TRP A 88 -0.37 16.38 -5.15
C TRP A 88 -1.31 15.30 -4.63
N ARG A 89 -2.60 15.58 -4.75
CA ARG A 89 -3.67 14.64 -4.45
C ARG A 89 -4.24 14.10 -5.75
N SER A 90 -4.28 12.78 -5.91
CA SER A 90 -4.80 12.15 -7.13
C SER A 90 -6.33 12.29 -7.23
N GLY A 91 -6.81 12.97 -8.28
CA GLY A 91 -8.19 12.89 -8.79
C GLY A 91 -9.19 13.92 -8.26
N ARG A 92 -10.31 14.08 -9.00
CA ARG A 92 -11.25 15.21 -8.91
C ARG A 92 -12.30 15.19 -7.78
N SER A 93 -12.60 14.09 -7.12
CA SER A 93 -13.76 14.06 -6.21
C SER A 93 -13.86 12.79 -5.35
N SER A 94 -13.09 12.64 -4.28
CA SER A 94 -13.40 11.67 -3.21
C SER A 94 -12.48 11.82 -2.00
N ARG A 95 -13.01 11.61 -0.80
CA ARG A 95 -12.29 11.67 0.48
C ARG A 95 -11.19 10.60 0.63
N SER A 96 -11.18 9.56 -0.20
CA SER A 96 -10.28 8.41 -0.10
C SER A 96 -9.10 8.41 -1.08
N LYS A 97 -8.75 9.57 -1.67
CA LYS A 97 -7.71 9.63 -2.70
C LYS A 97 -6.31 9.66 -2.13
N PRO A 98 -5.38 8.87 -2.73
CA PRO A 98 -4.02 8.83 -2.27
C PRO A 98 -3.30 10.16 -2.49
N PHE A 99 -2.53 10.55 -1.50
CA PHE A 99 -1.56 11.62 -1.62
C PHE A 99 -0.29 11.09 -2.27
N ASN A 100 0.29 11.85 -3.17
CA ASN A 100 1.52 11.48 -3.86
C ASN A 100 2.54 12.61 -3.72
N GLY A 101 3.82 12.23 -3.74
CA GLY A 101 4.93 13.16 -3.79
C GLY A 101 5.96 12.70 -4.81
N LYS A 102 6.63 13.65 -5.43
CA LYS A 102 7.80 13.41 -6.27
C LYS A 102 9.01 13.97 -5.55
N PHE A 103 9.98 13.11 -5.33
CA PHE A 103 11.27 13.43 -4.72
C PHE A 103 12.36 13.40 -5.78
N GLU A 104 13.43 14.16 -5.58
CA GLU A 104 14.53 14.30 -6.53
C GLU A 104 15.26 12.97 -6.78
N GLN A 105 15.58 12.22 -5.71
CA GLN A 105 16.31 10.95 -5.77
C GLN A 105 15.37 9.73 -5.64
N LEU A 106 14.43 9.76 -4.71
CA LEU A 106 13.48 8.65 -4.45
C LEU A 106 12.40 8.52 -5.52
N GLY A 107 12.19 9.56 -6.34
CA GLY A 107 11.19 9.59 -7.40
C GLY A 107 9.76 9.68 -6.87
N LYS A 108 8.82 9.05 -7.58
CA LYS A 108 7.39 9.10 -7.21
C LYS A 108 7.09 8.13 -6.07
N MET A 109 6.51 8.65 -4.99
CA MET A 109 6.13 7.91 -3.81
C MET A 109 4.71 8.28 -3.36
N ARG A 110 4.04 7.35 -2.67
CA ARG A 110 2.77 7.61 -2.01
C ARG A 110 3.04 8.24 -0.65
N LEU A 111 2.35 9.33 -0.33
CA LEU A 111 2.46 9.99 0.98
C LEU A 111 1.34 9.50 1.91
N SER A 112 1.67 9.29 3.17
CA SER A 112 0.64 9.20 4.22
C SER A 112 -0.04 10.57 4.40
N SER A 113 -1.20 10.62 5.03
CA SER A 113 -1.89 11.88 5.34
C SER A 113 -1.00 12.81 6.17
N ASN A 114 -0.26 12.25 7.12
CA ASN A 114 0.68 12.99 7.96
C ASN A 114 1.83 13.59 7.15
N ALA A 115 2.48 12.78 6.31
CA ALA A 115 3.57 13.23 5.44
C ALA A 115 3.11 14.32 4.45
N TYR A 116 1.90 14.19 3.91
CA TYR A 116 1.35 15.21 3.01
C TYR A 116 1.11 16.55 3.72
N GLY A 117 0.59 16.52 4.96
CA GLY A 117 0.38 17.73 5.76
C GLY A 117 1.68 18.42 6.20
N GLN A 118 2.79 17.69 6.32
CA GLN A 118 4.11 18.21 6.67
C GLN A 118 4.90 18.72 5.45
N GLY A 119 4.58 18.22 4.25
CA GLY A 119 5.35 18.46 3.04
C GLY A 119 5.08 19.83 2.41
N GLN A 120 6.16 20.59 2.17
CA GLN A 120 6.17 21.80 1.36
C GLN A 120 7.10 21.60 0.17
N ASN A 121 6.66 21.94 -1.02
CA ASN A 121 7.46 21.74 -2.24
C ASN A 121 8.74 22.60 -2.22
N GLY A 122 9.83 22.06 -2.74
CA GLY A 122 11.12 22.73 -2.85
C GLY A 122 12.00 22.68 -1.60
N PHE A 123 11.58 22.03 -0.54
CA PHE A 123 12.37 21.89 0.69
C PHE A 123 13.00 20.50 0.81
N ARG A 124 14.14 20.44 1.52
CA ARG A 124 14.81 19.20 1.86
C ARG A 124 14.23 18.59 3.13
N TYR A 125 14.02 17.27 3.09
CA TYR A 125 13.44 16.49 4.17
C TYR A 125 14.25 15.24 4.46
N ARG A 126 14.25 14.82 5.70
CA ARG A 126 14.54 13.46 6.10
C ARG A 126 13.25 12.65 5.91
N VAL A 127 13.27 11.74 4.94
CA VAL A 127 12.11 10.98 4.46
C VAL A 127 12.10 9.61 5.11
N TYR A 128 11.03 9.28 5.84
CA TYR A 128 10.81 7.98 6.47
C TYR A 128 9.86 7.17 5.60
N TYR A 129 10.35 6.10 4.97
CA TYR A 129 9.55 5.38 3.99
C TYR A 129 9.73 3.85 4.02
N SER A 130 8.68 3.13 3.56
CA SER A 130 8.72 1.69 3.30
C SER A 130 9.22 1.41 1.88
N PRO A 131 10.29 0.62 1.71
CA PRO A 131 10.97 0.50 0.42
C PRO A 131 10.18 -0.27 -0.64
N ALA A 132 9.45 -1.34 -0.28
CA ALA A 132 8.74 -2.16 -1.24
C ALA A 132 7.41 -1.53 -1.69
N SER A 133 6.63 -0.98 -0.77
CA SER A 133 5.36 -0.30 -1.07
C SER A 133 5.51 1.14 -1.53
N LYS A 134 6.70 1.73 -1.37
CA LYS A 134 6.99 3.14 -1.67
C LYS A 134 6.04 4.11 -0.96
N ILE A 135 5.80 3.88 0.33
CA ILE A 135 4.95 4.71 1.17
C ILE A 135 5.82 5.54 2.10
N VAL A 136 5.65 6.86 2.06
CA VAL A 136 6.27 7.82 2.97
C VAL A 136 5.35 8.01 4.18
N TRP A 137 5.87 7.72 5.36
CA TRP A 137 5.13 7.80 6.62
C TRP A 137 5.20 9.18 7.27
N SER A 138 6.38 9.79 7.24
CA SER A 138 6.60 11.13 7.79
C SER A 138 7.74 11.84 7.07
N LEU A 139 7.72 13.15 7.17
CA LEU A 139 8.74 14.07 6.65
C LEU A 139 9.25 14.93 7.81
N GLU A 140 10.55 15.01 7.99
CA GLU A 140 11.19 15.89 8.96
C GLU A 140 12.00 16.92 8.19
N LYS A 141 11.68 18.21 8.36
CA LYS A 141 12.37 19.28 7.64
C LYS A 141 13.79 19.44 8.19
N ILE A 142 14.76 19.55 7.28
CA ILE A 142 16.19 19.75 7.59
C ILE A 142 16.55 21.21 7.37
#